data_d72571feed62509c2542fd6161582cdb
#
_entry.id   d72571feed62509c2542fd6161582cdb
#
_cell.length_a   1.000
_cell.length_b   1.000
_cell.length_c   1.000
_cell.angle_alpha   90.00
_cell.angle_beta   90.00
_cell.angle_gamma   90.00
#
_symmetry.space_group_name_H-M   'P 1'
#
loop_
_entity.id
_entity.type
_entity.pdbx_description
1 polymer ?
#
loop_
_entity_poly.entity_id
_entity_poly.type
_entity_poly.pdbx_seq_one_letter_code
_entity_poly.pdbx_strand_id
1 'polypeptide(L)'
;KSTHYMAVSLGFFAFLVILPTLFIGMYGAQQYSEATKDEFFANAFLYDQSGFVAALAVIGLIAAGLSTTNAQIFALGSELRGLLKGDEKKVMRITKIGIFFFSIIALAFSLKISDQIVLLARVSFAGTALMGPMILLGILSNKKVGLLMIPLSLLALVIFLLSLADVIPNHYFGLRLDLILFILLSF
;
A
#
# COMPACT_ATOMS: atom_id res chain seq x y z
N LYS A 1 -11.43 -25.57 -0.26
CA LYS A 1 -10.10 -26.15 0.14
C LYS A 1 -8.94 -25.49 -0.62
N SER A 2 -9.04 -25.25 -1.93
CA SER A 2 -8.01 -24.61 -2.75
C SER A 2 -7.63 -23.20 -2.25
N THR A 3 -8.61 -22.39 -1.89
CA THR A 3 -8.41 -21.01 -1.42
C THR A 3 -7.61 -20.92 -0.11
N HIS A 4 -7.80 -21.87 0.81
CA HIS A 4 -7.04 -21.91 2.06
C HIS A 4 -5.56 -22.23 1.83
N TYR A 5 -5.27 -23.22 0.97
CA TYR A 5 -3.88 -23.53 0.62
C TYR A 5 -3.19 -22.36 -0.06
N MET A 6 -3.91 -21.66 -0.94
CA MET A 6 -3.39 -20.48 -1.62
C MET A 6 -3.08 -19.34 -0.63
N ALA A 7 -3.96 -19.07 0.33
CA ALA A 7 -3.76 -18.05 1.35
C ALA A 7 -2.58 -18.39 2.26
N VAL A 8 -2.45 -19.64 2.71
CA VAL A 8 -1.32 -20.10 3.53
C VAL A 8 -0.01 -20.03 2.75
N SER A 9 0.01 -20.46 1.50
CA SER A 9 1.19 -20.35 0.64
C SER A 9 1.63 -18.91 0.44
N LEU A 10 0.69 -17.99 0.18
CA LEU A 10 0.96 -16.56 0.05
C LEU A 10 1.55 -15.98 1.35
N GLY A 11 0.98 -16.34 2.50
CA GLY A 11 1.51 -15.93 3.81
C GLY A 11 2.93 -16.43 4.06
N PHE A 12 3.22 -17.67 3.72
CA PHE A 12 4.56 -18.25 3.83
C PHE A 12 5.58 -17.56 2.92
N PHE A 13 5.22 -17.32 1.65
CA PHE A 13 6.09 -16.59 0.72
C PHE A 13 6.32 -15.14 1.16
N ALA A 14 5.27 -14.45 1.64
CA ALA A 14 5.40 -13.12 2.20
C ALA A 14 6.37 -13.09 3.38
N PHE A 15 6.30 -14.05 4.28
CA PHE A 15 7.21 -14.18 5.40
C PHE A 15 8.66 -14.40 4.95
N LEU A 16 8.89 -15.27 3.94
CA LEU A 16 10.23 -15.51 3.38
C LEU A 16 10.84 -14.25 2.75
N VAL A 17 10.02 -13.37 2.17
CA VAL A 17 10.48 -12.09 1.59
C VAL A 17 10.72 -11.04 2.67
N ILE A 18 9.90 -10.99 3.72
CA ILE A 18 10.01 -10.01 4.79
C ILE A 18 11.25 -10.27 5.66
N LEU A 19 11.62 -11.51 5.91
CA LEU A 19 12.79 -11.85 6.73
C LEU A 19 14.10 -11.22 6.23
N PRO A 20 14.51 -11.39 4.96
CA PRO A 20 15.72 -10.73 4.47
C PRO A 20 15.66 -9.21 4.55
N THR A 21 14.50 -8.61 4.25
CA THR A 21 14.34 -7.15 4.33
C THR A 21 14.47 -6.64 5.77
N LEU A 22 13.99 -7.40 6.76
CA LEU A 22 14.16 -7.09 8.17
C LEU A 22 15.66 -7.09 8.54
N PHE A 23 16.41 -8.13 8.15
CA PHE A 23 17.85 -8.21 8.41
C PHE A 23 18.63 -7.07 7.76
N ILE A 24 18.31 -6.72 6.51
CA ILE A 24 18.91 -5.58 5.81
C ILE A 24 18.59 -4.28 6.55
N GLY A 25 17.35 -4.10 7.01
CA GLY A 25 16.96 -2.93 7.78
C GLY A 25 17.68 -2.83 9.12
N MET A 26 17.86 -3.94 9.83
CA MET A 26 18.63 -3.98 11.09
C MET A 26 20.12 -3.68 10.85
N TYR A 27 20.72 -4.27 9.82
CA TYR A 27 22.09 -3.99 9.43
C TYR A 27 22.28 -2.50 9.09
N GLY A 28 21.34 -1.94 8.32
CA GLY A 28 21.36 -0.54 7.95
C GLY A 28 21.23 0.40 9.14
N ALA A 29 20.36 0.10 10.08
CA ALA A 29 20.21 0.89 11.29
C ALA A 29 21.49 0.91 12.16
N GLN A 30 22.27 -0.17 12.10
CA GLN A 30 23.53 -0.27 12.84
C GLN A 30 24.71 0.40 12.11
N GLN A 31 24.82 0.17 10.80
CA GLN A 31 25.96 0.60 10.00
C GLN A 31 25.84 2.06 9.54
N TYR A 32 24.61 2.52 9.29
CA TYR A 32 24.31 3.84 8.72
C TYR A 32 23.33 4.62 9.61
N SER A 33 23.60 4.67 10.92
CA SER A 33 22.71 5.27 11.93
C SER A 33 22.37 6.74 11.69
N GLU A 34 23.27 7.48 11.04
CA GLU A 34 23.11 8.90 10.74
C GLU A 34 22.63 9.17 9.30
N ALA A 35 22.58 8.15 8.45
CA ALA A 35 22.17 8.31 7.07
C ALA A 35 20.64 8.52 6.95
N THR A 36 20.23 9.36 6.03
CA THR A 36 18.85 9.45 5.61
C THR A 36 18.42 8.14 4.92
N LYS A 37 17.11 7.90 4.79
CA LYS A 37 16.59 6.66 4.19
C LYS A 37 17.06 6.44 2.75
N ASP A 38 17.19 7.52 2.00
CA ASP A 38 17.63 7.49 0.60
C ASP A 38 19.14 7.24 0.50
N GLU A 39 19.92 7.87 1.37
CA GLU A 39 21.36 7.62 1.51
C GLU A 39 21.64 6.18 1.95
N PHE A 40 20.86 5.66 2.90
CA PHE A 40 20.97 4.26 3.30
C PHE A 40 20.78 3.31 2.12
N PHE A 41 19.73 3.52 1.31
CA PHE A 41 19.47 2.68 0.16
C PHE A 41 20.61 2.76 -0.87
N ALA A 42 21.08 3.97 -1.18
CA ALA A 42 22.17 4.19 -2.11
C ALA A 42 23.48 3.53 -1.60
N ASN A 43 23.81 3.72 -0.33
CA ASN A 43 25.02 3.15 0.25
C ASN A 43 24.93 1.63 0.30
N ALA A 44 23.88 1.07 0.90
CA ALA A 44 23.77 -0.37 1.13
C ALA A 44 23.66 -1.20 -0.16
N PHE A 45 23.03 -0.65 -1.21
CA PHE A 45 22.73 -1.42 -2.44
C PHE A 45 23.53 -0.99 -3.67
N LEU A 46 24.06 0.24 -3.71
CA LEU A 46 24.77 0.75 -4.88
C LEU A 46 26.26 0.93 -4.62
N TYR A 47 26.64 1.59 -3.53
CA TYR A 47 28.03 1.99 -3.32
C TYR A 47 28.87 0.93 -2.62
N ASP A 48 28.31 0.23 -1.63
CA ASP A 48 29.06 -0.78 -0.84
C ASP A 48 29.05 -2.18 -1.46
N GLN A 49 28.38 -2.35 -2.62
CA GLN A 49 28.26 -3.63 -3.29
C GLN A 49 29.14 -3.69 -4.55
N SER A 50 29.45 -4.93 -4.98
CA SER A 50 30.07 -5.12 -6.29
C SER A 50 29.13 -4.62 -7.41
N GLY A 51 29.68 -4.11 -8.51
CA GLY A 51 28.87 -3.58 -9.62
C GLY A 51 27.81 -4.55 -10.15
N PHE A 52 28.07 -5.86 -10.08
CA PHE A 52 27.10 -6.89 -10.47
C PHE A 52 25.90 -6.93 -9.49
N VAL A 53 26.14 -6.91 -8.19
CA VAL A 53 25.08 -6.91 -7.16
C VAL A 53 24.28 -5.61 -7.22
N ALA A 54 24.94 -4.46 -7.37
CA ALA A 54 24.30 -3.18 -7.56
C ALA A 54 23.37 -3.16 -8.79
N ALA A 55 23.85 -3.69 -9.93
CA ALA A 55 23.03 -3.81 -11.14
C ALA A 55 21.79 -4.70 -10.92
N LEU A 56 21.95 -5.85 -10.25
CA LEU A 56 20.81 -6.71 -9.91
C LEU A 56 19.82 -6.02 -8.97
N ALA A 57 20.29 -5.26 -8.00
CA ALA A 57 19.42 -4.50 -7.09
C ALA A 57 18.59 -3.45 -7.85
N VAL A 58 19.20 -2.70 -8.77
CA VAL A 58 18.50 -1.70 -9.59
C VAL A 58 17.48 -2.38 -10.51
N ILE A 59 17.86 -3.45 -11.20
CA ILE A 59 16.94 -4.20 -12.08
C ILE A 59 15.77 -4.76 -11.25
N GLY A 60 16.06 -5.34 -10.09
CA GLY A 60 15.05 -5.86 -9.18
C GLY A 60 14.07 -4.79 -8.71
N LEU A 61 14.56 -3.60 -8.36
CA LEU A 61 13.74 -2.47 -7.96
C LEU A 61 12.82 -2.01 -9.10
N ILE A 62 13.35 -1.85 -10.31
CA ILE A 62 12.57 -1.47 -11.48
C ILE A 62 11.51 -2.55 -11.79
N ALA A 63 11.90 -3.81 -11.77
CA ALA A 63 10.98 -4.93 -12.02
C ALA A 63 9.85 -4.98 -10.98
N ALA A 64 10.18 -4.82 -9.70
CA ALA A 64 9.19 -4.77 -8.62
C ALA A 64 8.24 -3.58 -8.78
N GLY A 65 8.76 -2.39 -9.09
CA GLY A 65 7.96 -1.19 -9.36
C GLY A 65 6.99 -1.39 -10.52
N LEU A 66 7.46 -1.91 -11.64
CA LEU A 66 6.63 -2.20 -12.81
C LEU A 66 5.56 -3.25 -12.52
N SER A 67 5.93 -4.34 -11.83
CA SER A 67 4.99 -5.40 -11.45
C SER A 67 3.89 -4.88 -10.53
N THR A 68 4.24 -4.10 -9.52
CA THR A 68 3.29 -3.50 -8.57
C THR A 68 2.36 -2.52 -9.27
N THR A 69 2.92 -1.65 -10.12
CA THR A 69 2.12 -0.68 -10.90
C THR A 69 1.12 -1.37 -11.81
N ASN A 70 1.54 -2.41 -12.53
CA ASN A 70 0.64 -3.20 -13.38
C ASN A 70 -0.49 -3.85 -12.59
N ALA A 71 -0.18 -4.44 -11.43
CA ALA A 71 -1.19 -5.04 -10.57
C ALA A 71 -2.21 -4.01 -10.06
N GLN A 72 -1.75 -2.82 -9.68
CA GLN A 72 -2.62 -1.73 -9.21
C GLN A 72 -3.49 -1.16 -10.33
N ILE A 73 -2.94 -0.97 -11.53
CA ILE A 73 -3.72 -0.53 -12.71
C ILE A 73 -4.80 -1.56 -13.04
N PHE A 74 -4.47 -2.84 -12.99
CA PHE A 74 -5.45 -3.91 -13.23
C PHE A 74 -6.54 -3.94 -12.17
N ALA A 75 -6.18 -3.82 -10.88
CA ALA A 75 -7.13 -3.75 -9.77
C ALA A 75 -8.07 -2.54 -9.92
N LEU A 76 -7.51 -1.35 -10.15
CA LEU A 76 -8.28 -0.12 -10.37
C LEU A 76 -9.23 -0.26 -11.57
N GLY A 77 -8.76 -0.85 -12.66
CA GLY A 77 -9.58 -1.12 -13.84
C GLY A 77 -10.72 -2.08 -13.55
N SER A 78 -10.47 -3.11 -12.75
CA SER A 78 -11.48 -4.08 -12.32
C SER A 78 -12.55 -3.44 -11.44
N GLU A 79 -12.13 -2.62 -10.47
CA GLU A 79 -13.04 -1.89 -9.57
C GLU A 79 -13.90 -0.89 -10.32
N LEU A 80 -13.31 -0.05 -11.19
CA LEU A 80 -14.06 0.90 -12.01
C LEU A 80 -15.08 0.19 -12.91
N ARG A 81 -14.70 -0.97 -13.45
CA ARG A 81 -15.58 -1.76 -14.29
C ARG A 81 -16.75 -2.36 -13.50
N GLY A 82 -16.52 -2.75 -12.23
CA GLY A 82 -17.56 -3.23 -11.31
C GLY A 82 -18.56 -2.15 -10.90
N LEU A 83 -18.12 -0.90 -10.82
CA LEU A 83 -18.97 0.24 -10.45
C LEU A 83 -19.82 0.75 -11.63
N LEU A 84 -19.35 0.60 -12.86
CA LEU A 84 -20.01 1.11 -14.06
C LEU A 84 -21.01 0.10 -14.60
N LYS A 85 -22.25 0.54 -14.81
CA LYS A 85 -23.31 -0.24 -15.46
C LYS A 85 -23.51 0.25 -16.88
N GLY A 86 -23.69 -0.64 -17.85
CA GLY A 86 -23.99 -0.27 -19.22
C GLY A 86 -23.38 -1.21 -20.26
N ASP A 87 -23.36 -0.75 -21.51
CA ASP A 87 -22.75 -1.47 -22.62
C ASP A 87 -21.25 -1.67 -22.39
N GLU A 88 -20.77 -2.89 -22.63
CA GLU A 88 -19.39 -3.31 -22.31
C GLU A 88 -18.34 -2.41 -23.01
N LYS A 89 -18.58 -2.01 -24.25
CA LYS A 89 -17.68 -1.11 -25.01
C LYS A 89 -17.58 0.27 -24.36
N LYS A 90 -18.72 0.81 -23.90
CA LYS A 90 -18.79 2.10 -23.23
C LYS A 90 -18.09 2.05 -21.86
N VAL A 91 -18.38 1.01 -21.07
CA VAL A 91 -17.73 0.78 -19.77
C VAL A 91 -16.22 0.67 -19.94
N MET A 92 -15.74 -0.12 -20.91
CA MET A 92 -14.32 -0.27 -21.18
C MET A 92 -13.64 1.06 -21.55
N ARG A 93 -14.30 1.90 -22.37
CA ARG A 93 -13.77 3.21 -22.76
C ARG A 93 -13.67 4.14 -21.55
N ILE A 94 -14.71 4.23 -20.72
CA ILE A 94 -14.72 5.06 -19.51
C ILE A 94 -13.65 4.57 -18.52
N THR A 95 -13.51 3.27 -18.35
CA THR A 95 -12.47 2.68 -17.48
C THR A 95 -11.06 3.06 -17.94
N LYS A 96 -10.77 2.97 -19.25
CA LYS A 96 -9.46 3.39 -19.80
C LYS A 96 -9.18 4.87 -19.57
N ILE A 97 -10.17 5.73 -19.79
CA ILE A 97 -10.06 7.17 -19.54
C ILE A 97 -9.82 7.43 -18.05
N GLY A 98 -10.57 6.77 -17.18
CA GLY A 98 -10.39 6.87 -15.73
C GLY A 98 -8.99 6.48 -15.29
N ILE A 99 -8.47 5.34 -15.75
CA ILE A 99 -7.10 4.89 -15.46
C ILE A 99 -6.08 5.92 -15.92
N PHE A 100 -6.25 6.47 -17.11
CA PHE A 100 -5.35 7.49 -17.66
C PHE A 100 -5.31 8.74 -16.76
N PHE A 101 -6.46 9.26 -16.34
CA PHE A 101 -6.53 10.40 -15.42
C PHE A 101 -5.91 10.08 -14.05
N PHE A 102 -6.20 8.93 -13.47
CA PHE A 102 -5.56 8.50 -12.21
C PHE A 102 -4.05 8.39 -12.35
N SER A 103 -3.55 7.89 -13.47
CA SER A 103 -2.10 7.80 -13.71
C SER A 103 -1.45 9.18 -13.80
N ILE A 104 -2.10 10.18 -14.43
CA ILE A 104 -1.59 11.55 -14.47
C ILE A 104 -1.57 12.16 -13.07
N ILE A 105 -2.64 11.99 -12.30
CA ILE A 105 -2.72 12.48 -10.92
C ILE A 105 -1.63 11.84 -10.06
N ALA A 106 -1.45 10.52 -10.17
CA ALA A 106 -0.40 9.80 -9.45
C ALA A 106 1.01 10.29 -9.84
N LEU A 107 1.26 10.52 -11.13
CA LEU A 107 2.52 11.07 -11.60
C LEU A 107 2.77 12.49 -11.06
N ALA A 108 1.76 13.37 -11.14
CA ALA A 108 1.87 14.74 -10.61
C ALA A 108 2.14 14.75 -9.10
N PHE A 109 1.51 13.82 -8.37
CA PHE A 109 1.71 13.65 -6.94
C PHE A 109 3.11 13.12 -6.64
N SER A 110 3.59 12.13 -7.40
CA SER A 110 4.93 11.57 -7.28
C SER A 110 6.03 12.63 -7.48
N LEU A 111 5.87 13.50 -8.48
CA LEU A 111 6.84 14.57 -8.76
C LEU A 111 6.89 15.64 -7.66
N LYS A 112 5.78 15.86 -6.93
CA LYS A 112 5.74 16.84 -5.83
C LYS A 112 6.23 16.28 -4.49
N ILE A 113 6.12 14.98 -4.29
CA ILE A 113 6.33 14.31 -2.99
C ILE A 113 7.45 13.27 -3.11
N SER A 114 8.40 13.48 -4.02
CA SER A 114 9.50 12.55 -4.28
C SER A 114 10.31 12.17 -3.03
N ASP A 115 10.46 13.09 -2.07
CA ASP A 115 11.30 12.88 -0.90
C ASP A 115 10.62 12.10 0.24
N GLN A 116 9.37 11.66 0.04
CA GLN A 116 8.58 11.00 1.09
C GLN A 116 8.00 9.65 0.66
N ILE A 117 8.79 8.81 0.00
CA ILE A 117 8.37 7.46 -0.43
C ILE A 117 7.80 6.65 0.72
N VAL A 118 8.40 6.75 1.92
CA VAL A 118 7.91 6.07 3.13
C VAL A 118 6.55 6.59 3.58
N LEU A 119 6.31 7.90 3.45
CA LEU A 119 5.00 8.48 3.77
C LEU A 119 3.93 7.97 2.80
N LEU A 120 4.22 7.94 1.51
CA LEU A 120 3.31 7.41 0.47
C LEU A 120 2.98 5.93 0.70
N ALA A 121 3.99 5.11 1.01
CA ALA A 121 3.80 3.70 1.36
C ALA A 121 2.92 3.57 2.61
N ARG A 122 3.18 4.39 3.64
CA ARG A 122 2.41 4.41 4.89
C ARG A 122 0.95 4.78 4.66
N VAL A 123 0.67 5.78 3.82
CA VAL A 123 -0.70 6.17 3.42
C VAL A 123 -1.41 5.01 2.72
N SER A 124 -0.73 4.37 1.77
CA SER A 124 -1.30 3.25 1.00
C SER A 124 -1.63 2.06 1.90
N PHE A 125 -0.71 1.66 2.78
CA PHE A 125 -0.92 0.54 3.71
C PHE A 125 -2.00 0.83 4.75
N ALA A 126 -2.03 2.03 5.32
CA ALA A 126 -3.05 2.40 6.30
C ALA A 126 -4.44 2.52 5.66
N GLY A 127 -4.54 3.08 4.45
CA GLY A 127 -5.79 3.13 3.70
C GLY A 127 -6.35 1.71 3.44
N THR A 128 -5.49 0.78 3.04
CA THR A 128 -5.89 -0.63 2.83
C THR A 128 -6.25 -1.31 4.15
N ALA A 129 -5.50 -1.06 5.23
CA ALA A 129 -5.78 -1.63 6.55
C ALA A 129 -7.13 -1.16 7.11
N LEU A 130 -7.51 0.10 6.91
CA LEU A 130 -8.80 0.64 7.35
C LEU A 130 -10.01 0.02 6.62
N MET A 131 -9.81 -0.58 5.45
CA MET A 131 -10.83 -1.39 4.77
C MET A 131 -10.91 -2.83 5.30
N GLY A 132 -9.89 -3.29 6.02
CA GLY A 132 -9.79 -4.65 6.56
C GLY A 132 -11.00 -5.09 7.38
N PRO A 133 -11.49 -4.31 8.37
CA PRO A 133 -12.66 -4.66 9.17
C PRO A 133 -13.90 -4.92 8.32
N MET A 134 -14.18 -4.07 7.32
CA MET A 134 -15.32 -4.23 6.41
C MET A 134 -15.21 -5.54 5.59
N ILE A 135 -14.02 -5.86 5.10
CA ILE A 135 -13.76 -7.08 4.34
C ILE A 135 -13.89 -8.31 5.25
N LEU A 136 -13.29 -8.27 6.43
CA LEU A 136 -13.36 -9.37 7.41
C LEU A 136 -14.79 -9.63 7.86
N LEU A 137 -15.56 -8.60 8.19
CA LEU A 137 -16.97 -8.73 8.53
C LEU A 137 -17.80 -9.28 7.37
N GLY A 138 -17.50 -8.87 6.13
CA GLY A 138 -18.16 -9.40 4.95
C GLY A 138 -17.87 -10.89 4.70
N ILE A 139 -16.66 -11.35 5.05
CA ILE A 139 -16.25 -12.76 4.89
C ILE A 139 -16.75 -13.64 6.06
N LEU A 140 -16.62 -13.14 7.29
CA LEU A 140 -16.92 -13.91 8.50
C LEU A 140 -18.42 -13.87 8.87
N SER A 141 -19.11 -12.80 8.53
CA SER A 141 -20.53 -12.64 8.81
C SER A 141 -21.37 -13.11 7.64
N ASN A 142 -22.31 -14.02 7.90
CA ASN A 142 -23.34 -14.41 6.94
C ASN A 142 -24.40 -13.30 6.71
N LYS A 143 -24.27 -12.16 7.41
CA LYS A 143 -25.15 -11.00 7.29
C LYS A 143 -24.53 -9.99 6.32
N LYS A 144 -25.36 -9.28 5.58
CA LYS A 144 -24.91 -8.15 4.75
C LYS A 144 -24.25 -7.11 5.63
N VAL A 145 -23.07 -6.69 5.27
CA VAL A 145 -22.37 -5.57 5.94
C VAL A 145 -23.26 -4.34 5.85
N GLY A 146 -23.50 -3.69 6.98
CA GLY A 146 -24.38 -2.53 7.05
C GLY A 146 -23.88 -1.39 6.15
N LEU A 147 -24.83 -0.73 5.49
CA LEU A 147 -24.53 0.39 4.57
C LEU A 147 -23.74 1.53 5.27
N LEU A 148 -23.82 1.61 6.59
CA LEU A 148 -23.10 2.57 7.44
C LEU A 148 -21.57 2.32 7.49
N MET A 149 -21.10 1.12 7.21
CA MET A 149 -19.66 0.81 7.24
C MET A 149 -18.87 1.57 6.17
N ILE A 150 -19.47 1.83 5.02
CA ILE A 150 -18.81 2.57 3.94
C ILE A 150 -18.49 4.02 4.37
N PRO A 151 -19.47 4.84 4.83
CA PRO A 151 -19.17 6.18 5.28
C PRO A 151 -18.28 6.22 6.53
N LEU A 152 -18.37 5.24 7.44
CA LEU A 152 -17.48 5.13 8.58
C LEU A 152 -16.02 4.86 8.18
N SER A 153 -15.79 3.97 7.23
CA SER A 153 -14.45 3.71 6.69
C SER A 153 -13.88 4.92 5.96
N LEU A 154 -14.70 5.64 5.22
CA LEU A 154 -14.30 6.90 4.57
C LEU A 154 -13.96 7.99 5.60
N LEU A 155 -14.77 8.12 6.65
CA LEU A 155 -14.51 9.06 7.74
C LEU A 155 -13.18 8.72 8.44
N ALA A 156 -12.94 7.45 8.74
CA ALA A 156 -11.68 7.00 9.33
C ALA A 156 -10.48 7.32 8.43
N LEU A 157 -10.64 7.13 7.11
CA LEU A 157 -9.60 7.50 6.14
C LEU A 157 -9.32 9.01 6.15
N VAL A 158 -10.37 9.84 6.18
CA VAL A 158 -10.21 11.31 6.27
C VAL A 158 -9.50 11.71 7.56
N ILE A 159 -9.88 11.15 8.71
CA ILE A 159 -9.22 11.40 10.00
C ILE A 159 -7.74 10.98 9.92
N PHE A 160 -7.44 9.85 9.33
CA PHE A 160 -6.07 9.40 9.13
C PHE A 160 -5.27 10.34 8.22
N LEU A 161 -5.85 10.83 7.12
CA LEU A 161 -5.19 11.80 6.23
C LEU A 161 -4.93 13.14 6.94
N LEU A 162 -5.85 13.61 7.78
CA LEU A 162 -5.65 14.81 8.62
C LEU A 162 -4.51 14.62 9.63
N SER A 163 -4.34 13.41 10.13
CA SER A 163 -3.21 13.08 11.01
C SER A 163 -1.88 13.07 10.27
N LEU A 164 -1.86 12.67 9.00
CA LEU A 164 -0.66 12.74 8.16
C LEU A 164 -0.28 14.18 7.76
N ALA A 165 -1.28 15.06 7.71
CA ALA A 165 -1.07 16.50 7.49
C ALA A 165 -0.71 17.27 8.77
N ASP A 166 -0.39 16.55 9.87
CA ASP A 166 -0.05 17.08 11.20
C ASP A 166 -1.15 17.97 11.83
N VAL A 167 -2.39 17.88 11.32
CA VAL A 167 -3.55 18.58 11.90
C VAL A 167 -4.04 17.88 13.17
N ILE A 168 -3.88 16.55 13.24
CA ILE A 168 -4.26 15.71 14.37
C ILE A 168 -3.05 14.87 14.79
N PRO A 169 -2.81 14.67 16.10
CA PRO A 169 -1.70 13.84 16.57
C PRO A 169 -1.73 12.42 15.99
N ASN A 170 -0.58 11.92 15.56
CA ASN A 170 -0.42 10.58 14.98
C ASN A 170 -0.50 9.45 16.03
N HIS A 171 -0.37 9.79 17.32
CA HIS A 171 -0.37 8.83 18.42
C HIS A 171 -1.30 9.30 19.54
N TYR A 172 -2.10 8.39 20.04
CA TYR A 172 -2.95 8.57 21.22
C TYR A 172 -2.69 7.39 22.19
N PHE A 173 -2.40 7.69 23.44
CA PHE A 173 -2.12 6.67 24.48
C PHE A 173 -1.01 5.68 24.10
N GLY A 174 0.00 6.13 23.35
CA GLY A 174 1.09 5.27 22.87
C GLY A 174 0.75 4.37 21.68
N LEU A 175 -0.49 4.40 21.20
CA LEU A 175 -0.94 3.66 20.02
C LEU A 175 -1.02 4.60 18.80
N ARG A 176 -0.75 4.06 17.65
CA ARG A 176 -0.91 4.79 16.38
C ARG A 176 -2.39 4.96 16.06
N LEU A 177 -2.73 6.11 15.50
CA LEU A 177 -4.11 6.46 15.16
C LEU A 177 -4.76 5.49 14.17
N ASP A 178 -4.02 5.01 13.17
CA ASP A 178 -4.52 4.02 12.21
C ASP A 178 -4.92 2.69 12.88
N LEU A 179 -4.17 2.25 13.90
CA LEU A 179 -4.51 1.08 14.69
C LEU A 179 -5.79 1.29 15.53
N ILE A 180 -5.91 2.47 16.13
CA ILE A 180 -7.12 2.82 16.91
C ILE A 180 -8.35 2.84 16.01
N LEU A 181 -8.25 3.48 14.85
CA LEU A 181 -9.34 3.52 13.87
C LEU A 181 -9.69 2.12 13.34
N PHE A 182 -8.68 1.27 13.10
CA PHE A 182 -8.90 -0.12 12.71
C PHE A 182 -9.69 -0.90 13.77
N ILE A 183 -9.31 -0.77 15.03
CA ILE A 183 -10.00 -1.41 16.16
C ILE A 183 -11.45 -0.89 16.25
N LEU A 184 -11.65 0.44 16.20
CA LEU A 184 -12.98 1.04 16.26
C LEU A 184 -13.91 0.59 15.12
N LEU A 185 -13.38 0.37 13.92
CA LEU A 185 -14.13 -0.14 12.78
C LEU A 185 -14.43 -1.64 12.87
N SER A 186 -13.74 -2.36 13.76
CA SER A 186 -13.89 -3.82 13.92
C SER A 186 -15.01 -4.21 14.90
N PHE A 187 -15.53 -3.25 15.67
CA PHE A 187 -16.64 -3.41 16.62
C PHE A 187 -17.90 -2.72 16.15
#